data_26edf9861ba7d895733e6bd3405bcbc4
#
_entry.id   26edf9861ba7d895733e6bd3405bcbc4
#
_cell.length_a   1.000
_cell.length_b   1.000
_cell.length_c   1.000
_cell.angle_alpha   90.00
_cell.angle_beta   90.00
_cell.angle_gamma   90.00
#
_symmetry.space_group_name_H-M   'P 1'
#
loop_
_entity.id
_entity.type
_entity.pdbx_description
1 polymer ?
#
loop_
_entity_poly.entity_id
_entity_poly.type
_entity_poly.pdbx_seq_one_letter_code
_entity_poly.pdbx_strand_id
1 'polypeptide(L)'
;VTNAKGGQSNHNFGVAVDLCLYTSDGKDVIWESTTSRWKKVVAAMKAEGFEWGGDWKSFKDYPHFELCDAVSGEKIPTATQNTNPNRHDGKIVDSAPLLPKMDFKSNPARMYKSGTEFLVYEHNQYWYKTYINDKLYYMYKSFCDVVAKKDAKGRIKVRIKSAKDLRIPVWNNTKLNSGKIKWYAPNTKLAWYNNGKGYLELWYEKDGWYYTANYFLK
;
A
#
# COMPACT_ATOMS: atom_id res chain seq x y z
N VAL A 1 -11.75 -25.59 -28.25
CA VAL A 1 -13.12 -25.45 -27.72
C VAL A 1 -13.31 -26.58 -26.73
N THR A 2 -13.69 -26.25 -25.48
CA THR A 2 -13.92 -27.21 -24.40
C THR A 2 -15.25 -27.97 -24.62
N ASN A 3 -15.29 -29.24 -24.24
CA ASN A 3 -16.52 -30.04 -24.17
C ASN A 3 -17.20 -29.97 -22.80
N ALA A 4 -16.62 -29.21 -21.86
CA ALA A 4 -17.14 -29.06 -20.50
C ALA A 4 -18.45 -28.26 -20.48
N LYS A 5 -19.46 -28.79 -19.81
CA LYS A 5 -20.74 -28.08 -19.53
C LYS A 5 -20.55 -27.12 -18.36
N GLY A 6 -21.52 -26.24 -18.12
CA GLY A 6 -21.50 -25.36 -16.93
C GLY A 6 -21.32 -26.18 -15.64
N GLY A 7 -20.39 -25.73 -14.78
CA GLY A 7 -20.02 -26.44 -13.55
C GLY A 7 -19.05 -27.63 -13.73
N GLN A 8 -18.54 -27.86 -14.95
CA GLN A 8 -17.60 -28.95 -15.25
C GLN A 8 -16.19 -28.42 -15.64
N SER A 9 -15.89 -27.20 -15.35
CA SER A 9 -14.58 -26.61 -15.62
C SER A 9 -14.09 -25.85 -14.39
N ASN A 10 -12.81 -25.91 -14.09
CA ASN A 10 -12.17 -25.17 -13.00
C ASN A 10 -12.31 -23.66 -13.15
N HIS A 11 -12.49 -23.15 -14.36
CA HIS A 11 -12.85 -21.74 -14.61
C HIS A 11 -14.18 -21.33 -13.98
N ASN A 12 -15.16 -22.23 -13.88
CA ASN A 12 -16.46 -21.95 -13.27
C ASN A 12 -16.36 -21.68 -11.75
N PHE A 13 -15.29 -22.16 -11.14
CA PHE A 13 -15.03 -22.03 -9.70
C PHE A 13 -14.04 -20.90 -9.38
N GLY A 14 -13.54 -20.19 -10.42
CA GLY A 14 -12.57 -19.12 -10.26
C GLY A 14 -11.16 -19.57 -9.84
N VAL A 15 -10.86 -20.85 -9.98
CA VAL A 15 -9.56 -21.45 -9.64
C VAL A 15 -8.68 -21.70 -10.85
N ALA A 16 -9.15 -21.42 -12.06
CA ALA A 16 -8.38 -21.51 -13.28
C ALA A 16 -8.52 -20.25 -14.14
N VAL A 17 -7.48 -19.95 -14.92
CA VAL A 17 -7.40 -18.82 -15.85
C VAL A 17 -6.63 -19.21 -17.09
N ASP A 18 -7.09 -18.74 -18.25
CA ASP A 18 -6.33 -18.83 -19.51
C ASP A 18 -5.64 -17.50 -19.77
N LEU A 19 -4.36 -17.56 -20.09
CA LEU A 19 -3.54 -16.41 -20.41
C LEU A 19 -3.00 -16.49 -21.85
N CYS A 20 -2.80 -15.33 -22.46
CA CYS A 20 -2.11 -15.19 -23.74
C CYS A 20 -1.22 -13.95 -23.74
N LEU A 21 -0.25 -13.92 -24.65
CA LEU A 21 0.54 -12.73 -24.90
C LEU A 21 -0.07 -11.90 -26.02
N TYR A 22 0.09 -10.58 -25.93
CA TYR A 22 -0.21 -9.67 -27.02
C TYR A 22 1.05 -9.28 -27.79
N THR A 23 0.89 -8.96 -29.06
CA THR A 23 1.89 -8.26 -29.86
C THR A 23 2.25 -6.92 -29.21
N SER A 24 3.40 -6.33 -29.53
CA SER A 24 3.86 -5.09 -28.92
C SER A 24 2.95 -3.89 -29.17
N ASP A 25 2.16 -3.94 -30.25
CA ASP A 25 1.16 -2.93 -30.60
C ASP A 25 -0.23 -3.21 -29.98
N GLY A 26 -0.37 -4.34 -29.27
CA GLY A 26 -1.60 -4.75 -28.58
C GLY A 26 -2.75 -5.16 -29.50
N LYS A 27 -2.50 -5.38 -30.80
CA LYS A 27 -3.56 -5.63 -31.78
C LYS A 27 -3.86 -7.10 -32.01
N ASP A 28 -2.92 -7.99 -31.71
CA ASP A 28 -3.06 -9.41 -31.97
C ASP A 28 -2.52 -10.26 -30.81
N VAL A 29 -2.96 -11.52 -30.75
CA VAL A 29 -2.65 -12.48 -29.70
C VAL A 29 -1.54 -13.41 -30.17
N ILE A 30 -0.53 -13.63 -29.32
CA ILE A 30 0.56 -14.57 -29.57
C ILE A 30 0.27 -15.84 -28.77
N TRP A 31 -0.04 -16.94 -29.48
CA TRP A 31 -0.31 -18.26 -28.87
C TRP A 31 0.94 -19.13 -28.70
N GLU A 32 2.11 -18.64 -29.10
CA GLU A 32 3.35 -19.42 -29.01
C GLU A 32 3.80 -19.60 -27.55
N SER A 33 3.82 -20.87 -27.13
CA SER A 33 4.19 -21.28 -25.76
C SER A 33 5.70 -21.44 -25.54
N THR A 34 6.53 -21.24 -26.58
CA THR A 34 7.98 -21.50 -26.55
C THR A 34 8.83 -20.25 -26.33
N THR A 35 8.23 -19.06 -26.45
CA THR A 35 8.93 -17.76 -26.36
C THR A 35 9.52 -17.53 -24.96
N SER A 36 10.60 -16.76 -24.89
CA SER A 36 11.20 -16.36 -23.61
C SER A 36 10.24 -15.53 -22.74
N ARG A 37 9.35 -14.76 -23.36
CA ARG A 37 8.29 -14.01 -22.67
C ARG A 37 7.28 -14.95 -22.02
N TRP A 38 6.82 -15.99 -22.76
CA TRP A 38 5.89 -16.98 -22.22
C TRP A 38 6.49 -17.77 -21.05
N LYS A 39 7.73 -18.19 -21.16
CA LYS A 39 8.46 -18.86 -20.07
C LYS A 39 8.50 -18.03 -18.78
N LYS A 40 8.61 -16.70 -18.89
CA LYS A 40 8.54 -15.80 -17.74
C LYS A 40 7.14 -15.78 -17.11
N VAL A 41 6.07 -15.77 -17.93
CA VAL A 41 4.69 -15.86 -17.43
C VAL A 41 4.50 -17.18 -16.69
N VAL A 42 4.90 -18.32 -17.30
CA VAL A 42 4.81 -19.63 -16.65
C VAL A 42 5.56 -19.66 -15.32
N ALA A 43 6.79 -19.13 -15.27
CA ALA A 43 7.56 -19.09 -14.04
C ALA A 43 6.88 -18.23 -12.95
N ALA A 44 6.32 -17.09 -13.33
CA ALA A 44 5.60 -16.22 -12.40
C ALA A 44 4.33 -16.89 -11.85
N MET A 45 3.52 -17.51 -12.71
CA MET A 45 2.31 -18.20 -12.30
C MET A 45 2.60 -19.39 -11.38
N LYS A 46 3.65 -20.17 -11.69
CA LYS A 46 4.08 -21.25 -10.81
C LYS A 46 4.59 -20.77 -9.46
N ALA A 47 5.25 -19.61 -9.42
CA ALA A 47 5.69 -19.00 -8.16
C ALA A 47 4.51 -18.55 -7.28
N GLU A 48 3.36 -18.22 -7.89
CA GLU A 48 2.10 -17.92 -7.18
C GLU A 48 1.28 -19.18 -6.84
N GLY A 49 1.82 -20.38 -7.11
CA GLY A 49 1.19 -21.65 -6.77
C GLY A 49 0.29 -22.26 -7.83
N PHE A 50 0.23 -21.70 -9.04
CA PHE A 50 -0.54 -22.28 -10.13
C PHE A 50 0.18 -23.48 -10.77
N GLU A 51 -0.57 -24.51 -11.11
CA GLU A 51 -0.16 -25.53 -12.05
C GLU A 51 -0.36 -25.03 -13.49
N TRP A 52 0.51 -25.45 -14.40
CA TRP A 52 0.43 -25.05 -15.80
C TRP A 52 -0.03 -26.22 -16.67
N GLY A 53 -1.06 -26.03 -17.46
CA GLY A 53 -1.58 -27.02 -18.39
C GLY A 53 -0.56 -27.52 -19.45
N GLY A 54 0.51 -26.73 -19.69
CA GLY A 54 1.64 -27.15 -20.52
C GLY A 54 2.49 -28.28 -19.93
N ASP A 55 2.39 -28.57 -18.62
CA ASP A 55 3.09 -29.69 -17.96
C ASP A 55 2.28 -30.99 -17.96
N TRP A 56 0.99 -30.97 -18.31
CA TRP A 56 0.14 -32.16 -18.29
C TRP A 56 0.64 -33.24 -19.22
N LYS A 57 0.49 -34.47 -18.82
CA LYS A 57 1.07 -35.62 -19.55
C LYS A 57 0.29 -36.02 -20.81
N SER A 58 -1.04 -35.96 -20.74
CA SER A 58 -1.92 -36.52 -21.79
C SER A 58 -2.46 -35.48 -22.76
N PHE A 59 -2.74 -34.29 -22.29
CA PHE A 59 -3.25 -33.17 -23.08
C PHE A 59 -2.55 -31.89 -22.63
N LYS A 60 -1.92 -31.19 -23.55
CA LYS A 60 -1.20 -29.96 -23.27
C LYS A 60 -2.09 -28.75 -23.53
N ASP A 61 -2.42 -27.99 -22.50
CA ASP A 61 -3.17 -26.75 -22.61
C ASP A 61 -2.27 -25.56 -22.16
N TYR A 62 -1.57 -25.00 -23.14
CA TYR A 62 -0.55 -24.00 -22.87
C TYR A 62 -1.08 -22.68 -22.30
N PRO A 63 -2.27 -22.16 -22.69
CA PRO A 63 -2.87 -21.00 -22.04
C PRO A 63 -3.28 -21.23 -20.59
N HIS A 64 -3.58 -22.46 -20.20
CA HIS A 64 -4.26 -22.82 -18.96
C HIS A 64 -3.35 -22.82 -17.74
N PHE A 65 -3.83 -22.18 -16.68
CA PHE A 65 -3.25 -22.22 -15.34
C PHE A 65 -4.34 -22.48 -14.30
N GLU A 66 -4.10 -23.35 -13.33
CA GLU A 66 -5.06 -23.66 -12.28
C GLU A 66 -4.39 -23.78 -10.90
N LEU A 67 -5.11 -23.41 -9.84
CA LEU A 67 -4.66 -23.53 -8.45
C LEU A 67 -4.95 -24.92 -7.87
N CYS A 68 -6.00 -25.57 -8.34
CA CYS A 68 -6.44 -26.90 -7.93
C CYS A 68 -7.52 -27.40 -8.88
N ASP A 69 -7.81 -28.68 -8.82
CA ASP A 69 -8.96 -29.25 -9.51
C ASP A 69 -10.22 -29.21 -8.63
N ALA A 70 -10.95 -28.10 -8.68
CA ALA A 70 -12.18 -27.93 -7.92
C ALA A 70 -13.31 -28.86 -8.41
N VAL A 71 -13.24 -29.36 -9.66
CA VAL A 71 -14.25 -30.27 -10.22
C VAL A 71 -14.13 -31.65 -9.57
N SER A 72 -12.94 -32.12 -9.26
CA SER A 72 -12.71 -33.36 -8.52
C SER A 72 -12.85 -33.23 -7.01
N GLY A 73 -13.11 -32.03 -6.49
CA GLY A 73 -13.22 -31.74 -5.06
C GLY A 73 -11.89 -31.54 -4.37
N GLU A 74 -10.81 -31.33 -5.10
CA GLU A 74 -9.53 -30.96 -4.54
C GLU A 74 -9.67 -29.63 -3.78
N LYS A 75 -9.06 -29.56 -2.59
CA LYS A 75 -9.11 -28.32 -1.79
C LYS A 75 -8.30 -27.24 -2.49
N ILE A 76 -8.91 -26.07 -2.65
CA ILE A 76 -8.18 -24.86 -3.05
C ILE A 76 -7.00 -24.69 -2.07
N PRO A 77 -5.76 -24.65 -2.57
CA PRO A 77 -4.64 -24.33 -1.71
C PRO A 77 -4.99 -23.02 -1.00
N THR A 78 -5.01 -23.04 0.31
CA THR A 78 -5.13 -21.78 1.07
C THR A 78 -4.02 -20.91 0.54
N ALA A 79 -4.39 -19.77 -0.07
CA ALA A 79 -3.40 -18.87 -0.65
C ALA A 79 -2.29 -18.76 0.38
N THR A 80 -1.10 -19.22 0.01
CA THR A 80 0.09 -19.05 0.84
C THR A 80 0.11 -17.56 1.04
N GLN A 81 -0.25 -17.10 2.25
CA GLN A 81 -0.18 -15.68 2.56
C GLN A 81 1.16 -15.27 2.03
N ASN A 82 1.17 -14.30 1.12
CA ASN A 82 2.41 -13.81 0.53
C ASN A 82 3.37 -13.55 1.68
N THR A 83 4.17 -14.57 2.02
CA THR A 83 5.03 -14.61 3.20
C THR A 83 6.32 -13.87 2.89
N ASN A 84 6.19 -12.72 2.18
CA ASN A 84 7.27 -11.77 2.20
C ASN A 84 7.46 -11.37 3.67
N PRO A 85 8.56 -11.78 4.33
CA PRO A 85 8.77 -11.52 5.75
C PRO A 85 8.76 -10.04 6.10
N ASN A 86 8.85 -9.18 5.08
CA ASN A 86 8.80 -7.73 5.23
C ASN A 86 7.38 -7.15 5.03
N ARG A 87 6.37 -8.01 4.71
CA ARG A 87 4.98 -7.58 4.59
C ARG A 87 4.32 -7.58 5.97
N HIS A 88 3.69 -6.50 6.29
CA HIS A 88 2.92 -6.30 7.51
C HIS A 88 1.51 -5.83 7.18
N ASP A 89 0.55 -6.24 7.99
CA ASP A 89 -0.82 -5.72 7.97
C ASP A 89 -1.07 -4.92 9.24
N GLY A 90 -1.74 -3.79 9.15
CA GLY A 90 -2.06 -2.97 10.30
C GLY A 90 -2.93 -1.79 9.97
N LYS A 91 -2.82 -0.73 10.75
CA LYS A 91 -3.73 0.41 10.69
C LYS A 91 -2.96 1.73 10.73
N ILE A 92 -3.53 2.74 10.07
CA ILE A 92 -3.13 4.13 10.22
C ILE A 92 -3.35 4.56 11.69
N VAL A 93 -2.35 5.22 12.26
CA VAL A 93 -2.42 5.72 13.64
C VAL A 93 -3.39 6.90 13.77
N ASP A 94 -3.99 7.04 14.96
CA ASP A 94 -4.83 8.18 15.33
C ASP A 94 -4.00 9.21 16.10
N SER A 95 -2.97 9.74 15.44
CA SER A 95 -2.09 10.75 16.04
C SER A 95 -1.24 11.45 14.99
N ALA A 96 -0.75 12.64 15.32
CA ALA A 96 0.12 13.47 14.51
C ALA A 96 1.49 13.67 15.16
N PRO A 97 2.59 13.68 14.38
CA PRO A 97 3.94 13.79 14.88
C PRO A 97 4.32 15.24 15.17
N LEU A 98 5.02 15.46 16.29
CA LEU A 98 5.82 16.66 16.52
C LEU A 98 7.27 16.34 16.15
N LEU A 99 7.79 16.99 15.13
CA LEU A 99 9.06 16.64 14.48
C LEU A 99 10.19 17.62 14.86
N PRO A 100 11.42 17.12 15.04
CA PRO A 100 12.59 17.99 15.29
C PRO A 100 13.05 18.77 14.04
N LYS A 101 12.59 18.33 12.85
CA LYS A 101 12.85 18.96 11.54
C LYS A 101 11.57 18.94 10.72
N MET A 102 11.46 19.82 9.71
CA MET A 102 10.35 19.82 8.73
C MET A 102 10.51 18.68 7.72
N ASP A 103 10.67 17.47 8.22
CA ASP A 103 10.95 16.26 7.45
C ASP A 103 10.24 15.06 8.09
N PHE A 104 9.32 14.44 7.35
CA PHE A 104 8.58 13.26 7.80
C PHE A 104 9.44 12.00 7.98
N LYS A 105 10.68 11.99 7.54
CA LYS A 105 11.65 10.92 7.85
C LYS A 105 12.29 11.05 9.23
N SER A 106 12.19 12.22 9.84
CA SER A 106 12.70 12.44 11.19
C SER A 106 11.88 11.67 12.21
N ASN A 107 12.52 11.03 13.17
CA ASN A 107 11.82 10.43 14.29
C ASN A 107 11.08 11.51 15.10
N PRO A 108 9.78 11.34 15.38
CA PRO A 108 9.01 12.32 16.12
C PRO A 108 9.48 12.39 17.58
N ALA A 109 9.58 13.60 18.10
CA ALA A 109 9.82 13.83 19.54
C ALA A 109 8.60 13.38 20.37
N ARG A 110 7.40 13.53 19.80
CA ARG A 110 6.12 13.11 20.37
C ARG A 110 5.12 12.80 19.28
N MET A 111 4.15 11.93 19.63
CA MET A 111 2.93 11.72 18.84
C MET A 111 1.76 12.27 19.65
N TYR A 112 1.05 13.23 19.08
CA TYR A 112 -0.15 13.83 19.70
C TYR A 112 -1.40 13.16 19.17
N LYS A 113 -2.23 12.61 20.06
CA LYS A 113 -3.52 12.01 19.68
C LYS A 113 -4.50 13.06 19.15
N SER A 114 -5.45 12.63 18.35
CA SER A 114 -6.62 13.43 17.95
C SER A 114 -7.23 14.15 19.16
N GLY A 115 -7.60 15.41 18.97
CA GLY A 115 -8.17 16.26 20.00
C GLY A 115 -7.16 16.94 20.95
N THR A 116 -5.87 16.59 20.92
CA THR A 116 -4.86 17.23 21.76
C THR A 116 -4.70 18.71 21.39
N GLU A 117 -4.77 19.62 22.38
CA GLU A 117 -4.57 21.05 22.21
C GLU A 117 -3.20 21.49 22.72
N PHE A 118 -2.56 22.42 22.01
CA PHE A 118 -1.27 23.01 22.38
C PHE A 118 -1.03 24.35 21.69
N LEU A 119 0.01 25.04 22.10
CA LEU A 119 0.38 26.36 21.61
C LEU A 119 1.51 26.24 20.59
N VAL A 120 1.37 26.96 19.47
CA VAL A 120 2.34 27.03 18.39
C VAL A 120 2.56 28.45 17.92
N TYR A 121 3.61 28.65 17.12
CA TYR A 121 3.85 29.87 16.35
C TYR A 121 3.73 29.56 14.87
N GLU A 122 3.34 30.54 14.07
CA GLU A 122 3.48 30.46 12.62
C GLU A 122 4.95 30.26 12.24
N HIS A 123 5.21 29.38 11.29
CA HIS A 123 6.54 29.23 10.71
C HIS A 123 6.54 29.52 9.22
N ASN A 124 5.78 28.73 8.44
CA ASN A 124 5.57 28.97 7.01
C ASN A 124 4.17 28.47 6.58
N GLN A 125 3.90 28.43 5.27
CA GLN A 125 2.60 28.03 4.74
C GLN A 125 2.16 26.60 5.14
N TYR A 126 3.11 25.68 5.43
CA TYR A 126 2.83 24.28 5.72
C TYR A 126 3.08 23.90 7.19
N TRP A 127 3.85 24.68 7.95
CA TRP A 127 4.35 24.26 9.24
C TRP A 127 4.08 25.32 10.32
N TYR A 128 3.69 24.84 11.48
CA TYR A 128 3.82 25.53 12.75
C TYR A 128 5.16 25.17 13.39
N LYS A 129 5.65 26.01 14.29
CA LYS A 129 6.77 25.74 15.19
C LYS A 129 6.35 25.88 16.66
N THR A 130 7.00 25.12 17.52
CA THR A 130 6.81 25.24 18.98
C THR A 130 8.11 24.90 19.67
N TYR A 131 8.19 25.25 20.96
CA TYR A 131 9.35 25.00 21.80
C TYR A 131 8.94 24.13 22.98
N ILE A 132 9.76 23.10 23.28
CA ILE A 132 9.63 22.23 24.46
C ILE A 132 11.03 22.17 25.11
N ASN A 133 11.17 22.62 26.32
CA ASN A 133 12.45 22.69 27.01
C ASN A 133 13.53 23.38 26.14
N ASP A 134 13.21 24.54 25.61
CA ASP A 134 14.02 25.38 24.72
C ASP A 134 14.46 24.72 23.40
N LYS A 135 13.97 23.54 23.09
CA LYS A 135 14.21 22.86 21.80
C LYS A 135 13.08 23.16 20.83
N LEU A 136 13.46 23.49 19.59
CA LEU A 136 12.54 23.80 18.50
C LEU A 136 11.99 22.53 17.86
N TYR A 137 10.67 22.52 17.64
CA TYR A 137 9.94 21.44 16.96
C TYR A 137 8.93 21.99 15.97
N TYR A 138 8.47 21.13 15.06
CA TYR A 138 7.57 21.49 13.98
C TYR A 138 6.34 20.58 13.96
N MET A 139 5.18 21.18 13.66
CA MET A 139 3.91 20.49 13.47
C MET A 139 3.36 20.83 12.08
N TYR A 140 2.97 19.82 11.32
CA TYR A 140 2.39 20.03 10.01
C TYR A 140 0.97 20.58 10.13
N LYS A 141 0.69 21.71 9.46
CA LYS A 141 -0.58 22.45 9.61
C LYS A 141 -1.80 21.63 9.24
N SER A 142 -1.69 20.75 8.22
CA SER A 142 -2.82 19.91 7.79
C SER A 142 -3.34 18.97 8.87
N PHE A 143 -2.58 18.70 9.91
CA PHE A 143 -3.01 17.89 11.06
C PHE A 143 -3.79 18.67 12.10
N CYS A 144 -3.88 19.99 11.98
CA CYS A 144 -4.38 20.86 13.04
C CYS A 144 -5.59 21.69 12.58
N ASP A 145 -6.48 21.96 13.55
CA ASP A 145 -7.47 23.02 13.50
C ASP A 145 -7.04 24.16 14.41
N VAL A 146 -7.30 25.42 14.03
CA VAL A 146 -7.06 26.59 14.87
C VAL A 146 -8.23 26.73 15.84
N VAL A 147 -7.93 26.70 17.13
CA VAL A 147 -8.93 26.83 18.23
C VAL A 147 -9.06 28.26 18.69
N ALA A 148 -7.94 28.99 18.76
CA ALA A 148 -7.95 30.41 19.14
C ALA A 148 -6.92 31.19 18.30
N LYS A 149 -7.25 32.48 18.07
CA LYS A 149 -6.36 33.42 17.38
C LYS A 149 -5.09 33.71 18.19
N LYS A 150 -4.13 34.39 17.57
CA LYS A 150 -2.86 34.77 18.19
C LYS A 150 -3.06 35.51 19.51
N ASP A 151 -2.39 35.06 20.55
CA ASP A 151 -2.29 35.76 21.83
C ASP A 151 -1.27 36.91 21.74
N ALA A 152 -1.11 37.65 22.85
CA ALA A 152 -0.17 38.76 22.97
C ALA A 152 1.31 38.36 22.76
N LYS A 153 1.64 37.07 22.90
CA LYS A 153 2.97 36.49 22.64
C LYS A 153 3.12 35.94 21.23
N GLY A 154 2.11 36.14 20.36
CA GLY A 154 2.08 35.64 18.97
C GLY A 154 1.85 34.14 18.83
N ARG A 155 1.40 33.44 19.89
CA ARG A 155 1.10 32.03 19.89
C ARG A 155 -0.32 31.77 19.43
N ILE A 156 -0.53 30.70 18.70
CA ILE A 156 -1.83 30.22 18.23
C ILE A 156 -2.15 28.95 18.99
N LYS A 157 -3.37 28.85 19.52
CA LYS A 157 -3.86 27.59 20.06
C LYS A 157 -4.39 26.71 18.97
N VAL A 158 -3.82 25.55 18.79
CA VAL A 158 -4.25 24.55 17.80
C VAL A 158 -4.69 23.27 18.49
N ARG A 159 -5.51 22.50 17.80
CA ARG A 159 -5.96 21.17 18.19
C ARG A 159 -5.60 20.20 17.08
N ILE A 160 -5.03 19.03 17.40
CA ILE A 160 -4.96 17.94 16.42
C ILE A 160 -6.38 17.58 16.01
N LYS A 161 -6.63 17.54 14.72
CA LYS A 161 -7.94 17.21 14.15
C LYS A 161 -8.50 15.95 14.78
N SER A 162 -9.82 15.88 14.86
CA SER A 162 -10.52 14.68 15.32
C SER A 162 -10.14 13.48 14.46
N ALA A 163 -10.27 12.26 14.95
CA ALA A 163 -10.04 11.03 14.18
C ALA A 163 -10.88 10.97 12.89
N LYS A 164 -12.04 11.64 12.88
CA LYS A 164 -12.90 11.78 11.71
C LYS A 164 -12.28 12.66 10.63
N ASP A 165 -11.54 13.70 11.00
CA ASP A 165 -11.04 14.74 10.10
C ASP A 165 -9.53 14.65 9.85
N LEU A 166 -8.79 13.98 10.74
CA LEU A 166 -7.36 13.74 10.57
C LEU A 166 -7.12 12.90 9.33
N ARG A 167 -6.13 13.29 8.53
CA ARG A 167 -5.69 12.55 7.35
C ARG A 167 -4.17 12.42 7.35
N ILE A 168 -3.72 11.20 7.20
CA ILE A 168 -2.29 10.84 7.18
C ILE A 168 -1.84 10.69 5.73
N PRO A 169 -0.75 11.35 5.32
CA PRO A 169 -0.28 11.34 3.95
C PRO A 169 0.57 10.12 3.62
N VAL A 170 0.44 9.66 2.37
CA VAL A 170 1.25 8.62 1.76
C VAL A 170 1.70 9.14 0.39
N TRP A 171 3.00 9.23 0.15
CA TRP A 171 3.59 9.88 -1.02
C TRP A 171 4.04 8.87 -2.07
N ASN A 172 4.06 9.27 -3.34
CA ASN A 172 4.62 8.45 -4.42
C ASN A 172 6.14 8.60 -4.57
N ASN A 173 6.83 9.14 -3.57
CA ASN A 173 8.28 9.26 -3.56
C ASN A 173 8.87 9.02 -2.15
N THR A 174 10.11 8.59 -2.12
CA THR A 174 10.83 8.24 -0.89
C THR A 174 11.30 9.44 -0.07
N LYS A 175 11.18 10.67 -0.57
CA LYS A 175 11.50 11.89 0.18
C LYS A 175 10.37 12.30 1.13
N LEU A 176 9.15 11.77 0.96
CA LEU A 176 7.95 12.04 1.76
C LEU A 176 7.62 13.54 1.83
N ASN A 177 7.78 14.29 0.76
CA ASN A 177 7.65 15.75 0.78
C ASN A 177 6.90 16.37 -0.40
N SER A 178 6.74 15.66 -1.50
CA SER A 178 6.13 16.20 -2.72
C SER A 178 5.58 15.08 -3.62
N GLY A 179 4.98 15.43 -4.76
CA GLY A 179 4.42 14.50 -5.73
C GLY A 179 2.96 14.15 -5.46
N LYS A 180 2.49 13.01 -5.99
CA LYS A 180 1.13 12.53 -5.72
C LYS A 180 1.04 12.06 -4.27
N ILE A 181 -0.01 12.51 -3.57
CA ILE A 181 -0.25 12.18 -2.17
C ILE A 181 -1.62 11.52 -2.07
N LYS A 182 -1.67 10.36 -1.42
CA LYS A 182 -2.91 9.73 -0.94
C LYS A 182 -3.08 10.07 0.54
N TRP A 183 -4.32 10.25 0.98
CA TRP A 183 -4.65 10.64 2.35
C TRP A 183 -5.55 9.59 2.99
N TYR A 184 -5.19 9.10 4.15
CA TYR A 184 -5.92 8.05 4.86
C TYR A 184 -6.40 8.49 6.23
N ALA A 185 -7.63 8.11 6.57
CA ALA A 185 -8.17 8.30 7.92
C ALA A 185 -7.48 7.36 8.93
N PRO A 186 -7.40 7.74 10.22
CA PRO A 186 -7.03 6.84 11.29
C PRO A 186 -7.83 5.52 11.24
N ASN A 187 -7.20 4.44 11.67
CA ASN A 187 -7.74 3.08 11.68
C ASN A 187 -7.99 2.47 10.28
N THR A 188 -7.68 3.15 9.17
CA THR A 188 -7.67 2.52 7.85
C THR A 188 -6.69 1.35 7.87
N LYS A 189 -7.17 0.16 7.49
CA LYS A 189 -6.33 -1.04 7.36
C LYS A 189 -5.55 -0.97 6.05
N LEU A 190 -4.25 -1.18 6.13
CA LEU A 190 -3.34 -1.19 4.99
C LEU A 190 -2.31 -2.31 5.16
N ALA A 191 -1.85 -2.84 4.03
CA ALA A 191 -0.66 -3.67 3.98
C ALA A 191 0.54 -2.80 3.59
N TRP A 192 1.69 -3.04 4.22
CA TRP A 192 2.93 -2.34 3.91
C TRP A 192 4.13 -3.27 4.00
N TYR A 193 5.24 -2.81 3.46
CA TYR A 193 6.52 -3.49 3.52
C TYR A 193 7.52 -2.63 4.28
N ASN A 194 8.29 -3.26 5.18
CA ASN A 194 9.36 -2.60 5.92
C ASN A 194 10.72 -3.14 5.47
N ASN A 195 11.42 -2.39 4.67
CA ASN A 195 12.73 -2.75 4.14
C ASN A 195 13.90 -2.09 4.92
N GLY A 196 13.64 -1.57 6.11
CA GLY A 196 14.66 -0.94 6.95
C GLY A 196 15.20 0.41 6.45
N LYS A 197 14.53 1.04 5.47
CA LYS A 197 14.99 2.28 4.81
C LYS A 197 14.53 3.57 5.50
N GLY A 198 13.94 3.47 6.70
CA GLY A 198 13.40 4.62 7.44
C GLY A 198 12.04 5.12 6.95
N TYR A 199 11.40 4.41 6.05
CA TYR A 199 10.03 4.61 5.60
C TYR A 199 9.38 3.25 5.29
N LEU A 200 8.04 3.22 5.23
CA LEU A 200 7.25 2.06 4.85
C LEU A 200 6.82 2.19 3.39
N GLU A 201 6.76 1.07 2.69
CA GLU A 201 6.41 0.96 1.28
C GLU A 201 5.01 0.35 1.16
N LEU A 202 4.15 0.93 0.30
CA LEU A 202 2.79 0.48 0.02
C LEU A 202 2.64 0.29 -1.48
N TRP A 203 2.11 -0.85 -1.89
CA TRP A 203 1.86 -1.14 -3.30
C TRP A 203 0.39 -0.87 -3.68
N TYR A 204 0.19 -0.21 -4.80
CA TYR A 204 -1.11 0.03 -5.41
C TYR A 204 -1.10 -0.42 -6.87
N GLU A 205 -2.00 -1.33 -7.23
CA GLU A 205 -2.04 -1.96 -8.57
C GLU A 205 -2.05 -0.95 -9.73
N LYS A 206 -2.81 0.14 -9.57
CA LYS A 206 -2.95 1.17 -10.62
C LYS A 206 -1.88 2.26 -10.58
N ASP A 207 -1.24 2.48 -9.44
CA ASP A 207 -0.41 3.66 -9.19
C ASP A 207 1.05 3.32 -8.85
N GLY A 208 1.36 2.04 -8.61
CA GLY A 208 2.68 1.58 -8.20
C GLY A 208 3.01 1.86 -6.73
N TRP A 209 4.28 2.06 -6.43
CA TRP A 209 4.77 2.22 -5.08
C TRP A 209 4.48 3.60 -4.50
N TYR A 210 4.01 3.59 -3.26
CA TYR A 210 3.87 4.76 -2.39
C TYR A 210 4.61 4.52 -1.08
N TYR A 211 4.87 5.59 -0.34
CA TYR A 211 5.74 5.59 0.83
C TYR A 211 5.15 6.43 1.96
N THR A 212 5.38 6.02 3.19
CA THR A 212 4.97 6.78 4.37
C THR A 212 6.00 6.65 5.49
N ALA A 213 5.92 7.52 6.49
CA ALA A 213 6.82 7.45 7.63
C ALA A 213 6.48 6.25 8.54
N ASN A 214 7.49 5.65 9.15
CA ASN A 214 7.35 4.43 9.95
C ASN A 214 6.34 4.56 11.10
N TYR A 215 6.19 5.73 11.66
CA TYR A 215 5.30 5.99 12.80
C TYR A 215 3.83 6.22 12.44
N PHE A 216 3.46 6.22 11.17
CA PHE A 216 2.07 6.38 10.74
C PHE A 216 1.29 5.08 10.62
N LEU A 217 1.95 3.93 10.70
CA LEU A 217 1.35 2.60 10.64
C LEU A 217 1.74 1.76 11.87
N LYS A 218 0.82 0.94 12.37
CA LYS A 218 1.04 0.00 13.46
C LYS A 218 0.14 -1.23 13.33
#